data_9b6fb7795d20306a3d908735c690b883
#
_entry.id   9b6fb7795d20306a3d908735c690b883
#
_cell.length_a   1.000
_cell.length_b   1.000
_cell.length_c   1.000
_cell.angle_alpha   90.00
_cell.angle_beta   90.00
_cell.angle_gamma   90.00
#
_symmetry.space_group_name_H-M   'P 1'
#
loop_
_entity.id
_entity.type
_entity.pdbx_description
1 polymer ?
#
loop_
_entity_poly.entity_id
_entity_poly.type
_entity_poly.pdbx_seq_one_letter_code
_entity_poly.pdbx_strand_id
1 'polypeptide(L)'
;LYTGGEKMIIKNDIPILEYDDCSLEVIPPDHDWTAGKLPEKCLFAFLGDVVHEYAEKHKATVAETLITVSHDTKVYVLHGEKEDICLVQPTIGAAAAAQILDTLVSCGCKKVIATGSCGVLADFPENAFLVPVKALRDEGTSYKYLPASRYIELDKEPVEAIEDTFKQMELPFVTCTTWTTDGFFRETKDMVKYHLEEGCSVVEMECAALAACCRKRGAKYGQFLFTADSLANVHEYDARDFGLDSHEKALLLGLEILKNWK
;
A
#
# COMPACT_ATOMS: atom_id res chain seq x y z
N LEU A 1 -36.36 15.39 1.71
CA LEU A 1 -36.64 14.92 3.06
C LEU A 1 -35.87 13.62 3.30
N TYR A 2 -34.63 13.72 3.81
CA TYR A 2 -33.85 12.57 4.27
C TYR A 2 -34.37 12.18 5.67
N THR A 3 -35.12 11.12 5.75
CA THR A 3 -35.38 10.40 7.01
C THR A 3 -34.33 9.32 7.18
N GLY A 4 -33.06 9.70 7.30
CA GLY A 4 -32.01 8.82 7.74
C GLY A 4 -32.02 8.76 9.25
N GLY A 5 -32.26 7.57 9.84
CA GLY A 5 -31.99 7.37 11.25
C GLY A 5 -30.55 7.74 11.57
N GLU A 6 -30.34 8.54 12.60
CA GLU A 6 -29.00 8.92 13.08
C GLU A 6 -28.22 7.63 13.41
N LYS A 7 -27.30 7.25 12.56
CA LYS A 7 -26.27 6.24 12.89
C LYS A 7 -25.37 6.89 13.94
N MET A 8 -25.59 6.59 15.19
CA MET A 8 -24.79 7.09 16.30
C MET A 8 -23.49 6.30 16.37
N ILE A 9 -22.32 6.99 16.40
CA ILE A 9 -21.05 6.38 16.73
C ILE A 9 -21.16 5.75 18.11
N ILE A 10 -20.89 4.45 18.21
CA ILE A 10 -20.94 3.72 19.49
C ILE A 10 -19.60 3.92 20.19
N LYS A 11 -19.63 4.55 21.37
CA LYS A 11 -18.46 4.75 22.21
C LYS A 11 -17.85 3.40 22.63
N ASN A 12 -16.53 3.28 22.50
CA ASN A 12 -15.75 2.10 22.91
C ASN A 12 -14.67 2.51 23.90
N ASP A 13 -14.29 1.61 24.81
CA ASP A 13 -13.17 1.83 25.77
C ASP A 13 -11.82 2.00 25.03
N ILE A 14 -11.71 1.44 23.84
CA ILE A 14 -10.57 1.61 22.93
C ILE A 14 -11.04 2.47 21.74
N PRO A 15 -10.72 3.78 21.70
CA PRO A 15 -11.31 4.72 20.75
C PRO A 15 -11.04 4.39 19.27
N ILE A 16 -9.99 3.64 18.97
CA ILE A 16 -9.64 3.22 17.61
C ILE A 16 -10.73 2.32 16.99
N LEU A 17 -11.51 1.61 17.83
CA LEU A 17 -12.59 0.72 17.40
C LEU A 17 -13.91 1.47 17.12
N GLU A 18 -13.97 2.77 17.39
CA GLU A 18 -15.10 3.62 17.04
C GLU A 18 -15.08 3.91 15.53
N TYR A 19 -16.15 3.52 14.85
CA TYR A 19 -16.26 3.61 13.41
C TYR A 19 -17.51 4.38 13.00
N ASP A 20 -17.34 5.30 12.05
CA ASP A 20 -18.42 6.03 11.38
C ASP A 20 -18.46 5.63 9.90
N ASP A 21 -19.60 5.12 9.44
CA ASP A 21 -19.82 4.76 8.04
C ASP A 21 -20.23 5.96 7.17
N CYS A 22 -20.31 7.16 7.75
CA CYS A 22 -20.61 8.39 7.01
C CYS A 22 -19.52 8.63 5.93
N SER A 23 -19.95 9.02 4.73
CA SER A 23 -19.06 9.36 3.63
C SER A 23 -18.83 10.86 3.47
N LEU A 24 -19.39 11.66 4.38
CA LEU A 24 -19.29 13.13 4.34
C LEU A 24 -18.25 13.58 5.37
N GLU A 25 -17.01 13.67 4.95
CA GLU A 25 -15.93 14.23 5.75
C GLU A 25 -16.05 15.76 5.82
N VAL A 26 -15.59 16.35 6.93
CA VAL A 26 -15.51 17.82 7.08
C VAL A 26 -14.48 18.40 6.11
N ILE A 27 -13.39 17.68 5.89
CA ILE A 27 -12.35 18.02 4.92
C ILE A 27 -12.32 16.89 3.87
N PRO A 28 -12.83 17.11 2.65
CA PRO A 28 -12.75 16.11 1.59
C PRO A 28 -11.29 15.89 1.14
N PRO A 29 -10.90 14.65 0.74
CA PRO A 29 -9.52 14.33 0.41
C PRO A 29 -8.94 15.10 -0.77
N ASP A 30 -9.78 15.64 -1.63
CA ASP A 30 -9.43 16.41 -2.82
C ASP A 30 -9.59 17.94 -2.65
N HIS A 31 -9.74 18.44 -1.41
CA HIS A 31 -10.09 19.84 -1.13
C HIS A 31 -9.08 20.86 -1.71
N ASP A 32 -7.80 20.53 -1.77
CA ASP A 32 -6.73 21.39 -2.31
C ASP A 32 -6.28 20.96 -3.72
N TRP A 33 -6.96 19.97 -4.33
CA TRP A 33 -6.56 19.44 -5.63
C TRP A 33 -6.96 20.36 -6.79
N THR A 34 -6.00 20.75 -7.62
CA THR A 34 -6.22 21.69 -8.74
C THR A 34 -5.90 21.13 -10.11
N ALA A 35 -5.18 20.02 -10.19
CA ALA A 35 -4.63 19.48 -11.44
C ALA A 35 -5.64 18.73 -12.34
N GLY A 36 -6.92 18.65 -11.93
CA GLY A 36 -7.92 17.89 -12.69
C GLY A 36 -7.86 16.39 -12.39
N LYS A 37 -8.44 15.57 -13.29
CA LYS A 37 -8.58 14.13 -13.07
C LYS A 37 -7.27 13.39 -13.34
N LEU A 38 -6.85 12.53 -12.40
CA LEU A 38 -5.72 11.63 -12.56
C LEU A 38 -6.05 10.41 -13.46
N PRO A 39 -5.01 9.74 -14.01
CA PRO A 39 -5.15 8.43 -14.63
C PRO A 39 -5.83 7.41 -13.71
N GLU A 40 -6.60 6.49 -14.29
CA GLU A 40 -7.28 5.44 -13.53
C GLU A 40 -6.31 4.50 -12.81
N LYS A 41 -5.15 4.23 -13.44
CA LYS A 41 -4.12 3.31 -12.95
C LYS A 41 -3.04 4.06 -12.20
N CYS A 42 -2.65 3.54 -11.03
CA CYS A 42 -1.65 4.16 -10.15
C CYS A 42 -0.64 3.13 -9.66
N LEU A 43 0.65 3.43 -9.83
CA LEU A 43 1.74 2.75 -9.14
C LEU A 43 2.13 3.55 -7.90
N PHE A 44 1.90 2.97 -6.73
CA PHE A 44 2.18 3.54 -5.42
C PHE A 44 3.43 2.85 -4.86
N ALA A 45 4.61 3.44 -5.09
CA ALA A 45 5.89 2.76 -5.03
C ALA A 45 6.79 3.27 -3.90
N PHE A 46 7.00 2.47 -2.85
CA PHE A 46 7.92 2.76 -1.75
C PHE A 46 9.36 2.35 -2.14
N LEU A 47 9.94 3.05 -3.13
CA LEU A 47 11.21 2.68 -3.77
C LEU A 47 12.27 3.80 -3.75
N GLY A 48 12.03 4.86 -2.96
CA GLY A 48 12.97 5.97 -2.81
C GLY A 48 13.22 6.73 -4.12
N ASP A 49 14.47 7.15 -4.31
CA ASP A 49 14.86 8.02 -5.43
C ASP A 49 14.67 7.37 -6.81
N VAL A 50 14.61 6.04 -6.89
CA VAL A 50 14.36 5.30 -8.15
C VAL A 50 13.07 5.77 -8.83
N VAL A 51 12.04 6.13 -8.05
CA VAL A 51 10.77 6.67 -8.59
C VAL A 51 10.99 8.00 -9.28
N HIS A 52 11.73 8.91 -8.64
CA HIS A 52 12.01 10.24 -9.17
C HIS A 52 12.91 10.18 -10.38
N GLU A 53 13.99 9.39 -10.32
CA GLU A 53 14.92 9.17 -11.43
C GLU A 53 14.21 8.57 -12.66
N TYR A 54 13.34 7.58 -12.42
CA TYR A 54 12.54 6.98 -13.49
C TYR A 54 11.59 8.00 -14.13
N ALA A 55 10.88 8.79 -13.31
CA ALA A 55 9.96 9.82 -13.80
C ALA A 55 10.68 10.88 -14.65
N GLU A 56 11.85 11.34 -14.23
CA GLU A 56 12.67 12.30 -14.97
C GLU A 56 13.20 11.70 -16.29
N LYS A 57 13.76 10.50 -16.24
CA LYS A 57 14.27 9.79 -17.43
C LYS A 57 13.19 9.59 -18.49
N HIS A 58 11.97 9.31 -18.07
CA HIS A 58 10.82 9.08 -18.96
C HIS A 58 9.97 10.33 -19.21
N LYS A 59 10.46 11.51 -18.78
CA LYS A 59 9.79 12.81 -19.01
C LYS A 59 8.34 12.83 -18.52
N ALA A 60 8.10 12.20 -17.36
CA ALA A 60 6.80 12.25 -16.72
C ALA A 60 6.41 13.70 -16.40
N THR A 61 5.15 14.05 -16.53
CA THR A 61 4.64 15.35 -16.06
C THR A 61 4.34 15.27 -14.57
N VAL A 62 4.66 16.34 -13.83
CA VAL A 62 4.20 16.50 -12.45
C VAL A 62 2.79 17.08 -12.53
N ALA A 63 1.79 16.28 -12.20
CA ALA A 63 0.40 16.72 -12.17
C ALA A 63 0.17 17.69 -11.01
N GLU A 64 0.67 17.32 -9.81
CA GLU A 64 0.55 18.11 -8.60
C GLU A 64 1.69 17.77 -7.63
N THR A 65 1.91 18.63 -6.65
CA THR A 65 2.76 18.34 -5.50
C THR A 65 1.93 18.50 -4.23
N LEU A 66 1.73 17.38 -3.53
CA LEU A 66 1.05 17.37 -2.24
C LEU A 66 2.01 17.87 -1.18
N ILE A 67 1.77 19.09 -0.71
CA ILE A 67 2.63 19.78 0.26
C ILE A 67 2.15 19.49 1.67
N THR A 68 3.03 18.96 2.50
CA THR A 68 2.80 18.79 3.94
C THR A 68 3.87 19.51 4.74
N VAL A 69 3.65 19.66 6.04
CA VAL A 69 4.66 20.32 6.91
C VAL A 69 5.96 19.51 7.05
N SER A 70 5.96 18.26 6.67
CA SER A 70 7.12 17.36 6.84
C SER A 70 7.71 16.86 5.53
N HIS A 71 6.92 16.79 4.45
CA HIS A 71 7.36 16.21 3.19
C HIS A 71 6.48 16.67 2.03
N ASP A 72 7.09 16.90 0.87
CA ASP A 72 6.43 17.21 -0.38
C ASP A 72 6.40 15.95 -1.26
N THR A 73 5.21 15.52 -1.65
CA THR A 73 5.01 14.33 -2.49
C THR A 73 4.63 14.74 -3.91
N LYS A 74 5.51 14.47 -4.87
CA LYS A 74 5.21 14.70 -6.30
C LYS A 74 4.33 13.59 -6.85
N VAL A 75 3.27 13.99 -7.54
CA VAL A 75 2.37 13.10 -8.27
C VAL A 75 2.73 13.17 -9.75
N TYR A 76 3.35 12.10 -10.26
CA TYR A 76 3.77 12.03 -11.65
C TYR A 76 2.70 11.36 -12.53
N VAL A 77 2.62 11.79 -13.79
CA VAL A 77 1.88 11.11 -14.85
C VAL A 77 2.86 10.64 -15.92
N LEU A 78 2.96 9.33 -16.06
CA LEU A 78 3.69 8.67 -17.13
C LEU A 78 2.76 8.55 -18.34
N HIS A 79 3.14 9.17 -19.47
CA HIS A 79 2.35 9.13 -20.69
C HIS A 79 2.66 7.87 -21.49
N GLY A 80 1.64 7.04 -21.70
CA GLY A 80 1.73 5.81 -22.47
C GLY A 80 1.00 5.88 -23.81
N GLU A 81 1.31 4.96 -24.73
CA GLU A 81 0.63 4.91 -26.04
C GLU A 81 -0.87 4.61 -25.95
N LYS A 82 -1.30 3.84 -24.96
CA LYS A 82 -2.68 3.40 -24.78
C LYS A 82 -3.37 4.11 -23.63
N GLU A 83 -2.65 4.32 -22.56
CA GLU A 83 -3.16 4.90 -21.32
C GLU A 83 -2.02 5.51 -20.49
N ASP A 84 -2.36 6.52 -19.73
CA ASP A 84 -1.45 7.16 -18.78
C ASP A 84 -1.48 6.41 -17.44
N ILE A 85 -0.36 6.45 -16.71
CA ILE A 85 -0.22 5.84 -15.39
C ILE A 85 0.22 6.92 -14.40
N CYS A 86 -0.49 7.01 -13.28
CA CYS A 86 -0.06 7.79 -12.13
C CYS A 86 1.09 7.06 -11.42
N LEU A 87 2.17 7.77 -11.08
CA LEU A 87 3.32 7.22 -10.36
C LEU A 87 3.65 8.10 -9.16
N VAL A 88 3.74 7.51 -7.98
CA VAL A 88 3.99 8.24 -6.73
C VAL A 88 4.95 7.47 -5.83
N GLN A 89 5.93 8.19 -5.27
CA GLN A 89 6.73 7.77 -4.12
C GLN A 89 6.05 8.29 -2.85
N PRO A 90 5.35 7.45 -2.08
CA PRO A 90 4.68 7.90 -0.86
C PRO A 90 5.62 7.97 0.34
N THR A 91 5.15 8.60 1.40
CA THR A 91 5.78 8.56 2.72
C THR A 91 5.49 7.23 3.41
N ILE A 92 6.45 6.71 4.17
CA ILE A 92 6.31 5.47 4.96
C ILE A 92 5.32 5.67 6.11
N GLY A 93 4.59 4.61 6.44
CA GLY A 93 3.65 4.52 7.55
C GLY A 93 2.19 4.68 7.14
N ALA A 94 1.35 3.85 7.70
CA ALA A 94 -0.06 3.71 7.35
C ALA A 94 -0.81 5.05 7.27
N ALA A 95 -0.66 5.91 8.26
CA ALA A 95 -1.40 7.18 8.33
C ALA A 95 -0.98 8.16 7.22
N ALA A 96 0.34 8.32 7.01
CA ALA A 96 0.86 9.25 6.00
C ALA A 96 0.58 8.75 4.57
N ALA A 97 0.83 7.46 4.32
CA ALA A 97 0.59 6.85 3.02
C ALA A 97 -0.91 6.86 2.65
N ALA A 98 -1.80 6.57 3.62
CA ALA A 98 -3.24 6.59 3.37
C ALA A 98 -3.78 7.98 3.04
N GLN A 99 -3.25 9.07 3.63
CA GLN A 99 -3.64 10.43 3.26
C GLN A 99 -3.32 10.72 1.79
N ILE A 100 -2.11 10.36 1.33
CA ILE A 100 -1.72 10.53 -0.06
C ILE A 100 -2.63 9.71 -0.98
N LEU A 101 -2.81 8.42 -0.67
CA LEU A 101 -3.62 7.52 -1.49
C LEU A 101 -5.09 7.95 -1.55
N ASP A 102 -5.66 8.43 -0.44
CA ASP A 102 -7.03 8.91 -0.37
C ASP A 102 -7.26 10.09 -1.33
N THR A 103 -6.32 11.04 -1.38
CA THR A 103 -6.33 12.12 -2.36
C THR A 103 -6.27 11.58 -3.79
N LEU A 104 -5.32 10.68 -4.11
CA LEU A 104 -5.18 10.14 -5.47
C LEU A 104 -6.44 9.39 -5.94
N VAL A 105 -7.05 8.59 -5.06
CA VAL A 105 -8.27 7.84 -5.37
C VAL A 105 -9.47 8.78 -5.57
N SER A 106 -9.57 9.83 -4.75
CA SER A 106 -10.61 10.85 -4.90
C SER A 106 -10.43 11.66 -6.18
N CYS A 107 -9.19 11.87 -6.62
CA CYS A 107 -8.86 12.59 -7.86
C CYS A 107 -8.89 11.73 -9.14
N GLY A 108 -9.19 10.43 -9.04
CA GLY A 108 -9.42 9.61 -10.25
C GLY A 108 -8.79 8.24 -10.30
N CYS A 109 -7.78 7.94 -9.47
CA CYS A 109 -7.17 6.60 -9.44
C CYS A 109 -8.17 5.56 -8.94
N LYS A 110 -8.36 4.45 -9.67
CA LYS A 110 -9.29 3.37 -9.33
C LYS A 110 -8.64 2.00 -9.30
N LYS A 111 -7.49 1.86 -9.93
CA LYS A 111 -6.68 0.64 -10.00
C LYS A 111 -5.29 0.94 -9.44
N VAL A 112 -5.03 0.48 -8.23
CA VAL A 112 -3.81 0.80 -7.48
C VAL A 112 -2.99 -0.46 -7.28
N ILE A 113 -1.73 -0.42 -7.73
CA ILE A 113 -0.71 -1.41 -7.36
C ILE A 113 0.30 -0.71 -6.46
N ALA A 114 0.53 -1.28 -5.28
CA ALA A 114 1.61 -0.85 -4.40
C ALA A 114 2.78 -1.83 -4.43
N THR A 115 3.98 -1.33 -4.18
CA THR A 115 5.17 -2.16 -4.00
C THR A 115 6.17 -1.49 -3.06
N GLY A 116 6.90 -2.30 -2.32
CA GLY A 116 7.94 -1.88 -1.40
C GLY A 116 8.64 -3.08 -0.77
N SER A 117 9.55 -2.81 0.14
CA SER A 117 10.24 -3.84 0.92
C SER A 117 9.38 -4.37 2.06
N CYS A 118 9.73 -5.55 2.57
CA CYS A 118 9.17 -6.12 3.79
C CYS A 118 10.25 -6.84 4.60
N GLY A 119 10.11 -6.83 5.92
CA GLY A 119 10.84 -7.71 6.82
C GLY A 119 10.27 -9.13 6.76
N VAL A 120 11.13 -10.15 6.79
CA VAL A 120 10.68 -11.54 6.75
C VAL A 120 10.60 -12.14 8.15
N LEU A 121 9.48 -12.81 8.45
CA LEU A 121 9.29 -13.55 9.70
C LEU A 121 9.64 -15.04 9.52
N ALA A 122 9.59 -15.54 8.30
CA ALA A 122 9.94 -16.91 7.90
C ALA A 122 11.26 -16.90 7.10
N ASP A 123 11.78 -18.09 6.80
CA ASP A 123 13.03 -18.24 6.05
C ASP A 123 12.79 -17.99 4.55
N PHE A 124 13.01 -16.76 4.13
CA PHE A 124 13.02 -16.34 2.72
C PHE A 124 14.39 -15.75 2.36
N PRO A 125 14.90 -15.99 1.14
CA PRO A 125 16.07 -15.30 0.64
C PRO A 125 15.77 -13.80 0.47
N GLU A 126 16.79 -12.95 0.51
CA GLU A 126 16.67 -11.54 0.16
C GLU A 126 16.28 -11.37 -1.32
N ASN A 127 15.56 -10.30 -1.64
CA ASN A 127 15.08 -9.99 -2.99
C ASN A 127 14.09 -11.02 -3.58
N ALA A 128 13.47 -11.86 -2.74
CA ALA A 128 12.35 -12.71 -3.16
C ALA A 128 11.05 -11.89 -3.25
N PHE A 129 10.22 -12.18 -4.27
CA PHE A 129 8.93 -11.52 -4.43
C PHE A 129 7.81 -12.25 -3.73
N LEU A 130 6.97 -11.49 -3.02
CA LEU A 130 5.80 -12.00 -2.32
C LEU A 130 4.55 -11.20 -2.71
N VAL A 131 3.41 -11.88 -2.73
CA VAL A 131 2.11 -11.28 -3.06
C VAL A 131 1.19 -11.44 -1.85
N PRO A 132 0.95 -10.39 -1.06
CA PRO A 132 -0.03 -10.42 0.01
C PRO A 132 -1.43 -10.69 -0.54
N VAL A 133 -2.10 -11.67 0.03
CA VAL A 133 -3.52 -11.96 -0.23
C VAL A 133 -4.40 -11.55 0.95
N LYS A 134 -3.76 -11.33 2.10
CA LYS A 134 -4.38 -10.95 3.35
C LYS A 134 -3.41 -10.14 4.20
N ALA A 135 -3.91 -9.14 4.93
CA ALA A 135 -3.12 -8.33 5.86
C ALA A 135 -3.71 -8.36 7.28
N LEU A 136 -2.86 -8.58 8.28
CA LEU A 136 -3.19 -8.40 9.69
C LEU A 136 -3.21 -6.89 9.97
N ARG A 137 -4.28 -6.41 10.61
CA ARG A 137 -4.53 -5.00 10.88
C ARG A 137 -4.00 -4.62 12.26
N ASP A 138 -2.67 -4.50 12.41
CA ASP A 138 -2.01 -4.08 13.66
C ASP A 138 -1.48 -2.63 13.55
N GLU A 139 -2.27 -1.78 12.91
CA GLU A 139 -2.06 -0.36 12.73
C GLU A 139 -3.36 0.43 13.00
N GLY A 140 -3.28 1.75 13.15
CA GLY A 140 -4.41 2.57 13.58
C GLY A 140 -5.31 3.09 12.46
N THR A 141 -4.85 3.12 11.23
CA THR A 141 -5.46 3.87 10.13
C THR A 141 -6.62 3.12 9.48
N SER A 142 -6.46 1.81 9.23
CA SER A 142 -7.49 1.00 8.55
C SER A 142 -8.84 0.99 9.28
N TYR A 143 -8.82 1.17 10.60
CA TYR A 143 -10.03 1.24 11.43
C TYR A 143 -10.84 2.53 11.21
N LYS A 144 -10.27 3.55 10.55
CA LYS A 144 -10.99 4.77 10.16
C LYS A 144 -11.73 4.60 8.84
N TYR A 145 -11.31 3.66 8.02
CA TYR A 145 -11.91 3.39 6.71
C TYR A 145 -12.92 2.22 6.73
N LEU A 146 -12.69 1.20 7.57
CA LEU A 146 -13.54 0.01 7.65
C LEU A 146 -13.79 -0.40 9.10
N PRO A 147 -14.94 -1.06 9.39
CA PRO A 147 -15.22 -1.62 10.70
C PRO A 147 -14.08 -2.49 11.23
N ALA A 148 -13.99 -2.60 12.55
CA ALA A 148 -12.96 -3.40 13.22
C ALA A 148 -13.04 -4.87 12.80
N SER A 149 -11.90 -5.40 12.41
CA SER A 149 -11.66 -6.83 12.15
C SER A 149 -10.18 -7.12 12.30
N ARG A 150 -9.82 -8.37 12.55
CA ARG A 150 -8.41 -8.73 12.73
C ARG A 150 -7.60 -8.67 11.43
N TYR A 151 -8.25 -9.02 10.32
CA TYR A 151 -7.63 -9.07 9.00
C TYR A 151 -8.44 -8.30 7.98
N ILE A 152 -7.76 -7.94 6.89
CA ILE A 152 -8.38 -7.53 5.64
C ILE A 152 -7.88 -8.46 4.52
N GLU A 153 -8.82 -9.06 3.78
CA GLU A 153 -8.51 -9.79 2.54
C GLU A 153 -8.27 -8.78 1.42
N LEU A 154 -7.24 -8.96 0.60
CA LEU A 154 -7.03 -8.13 -0.57
C LEU A 154 -8.01 -8.49 -1.69
N ASP A 155 -8.28 -7.55 -2.58
CA ASP A 155 -9.18 -7.79 -3.71
C ASP A 155 -8.57 -8.82 -4.66
N LYS A 156 -9.37 -9.79 -5.12
CA LYS A 156 -8.90 -10.88 -5.98
C LYS A 156 -8.37 -10.39 -7.33
N GLU A 157 -9.10 -9.46 -7.96
CA GLU A 157 -8.76 -8.95 -9.29
C GLU A 157 -7.33 -8.38 -9.39
N PRO A 158 -6.87 -7.46 -8.54
CA PRO A 158 -5.49 -6.99 -8.57
C PRO A 158 -4.46 -8.05 -8.14
N VAL A 159 -4.81 -8.95 -7.20
CA VAL A 159 -3.93 -10.06 -6.82
C VAL A 159 -3.71 -10.98 -8.04
N GLU A 160 -4.76 -11.37 -8.75
CA GLU A 160 -4.69 -12.17 -9.97
C GLU A 160 -3.88 -11.46 -11.06
N ALA A 161 -4.04 -10.14 -11.24
CA ALA A 161 -3.25 -9.36 -12.19
C ALA A 161 -1.75 -9.38 -11.89
N ILE A 162 -1.37 -9.32 -10.61
CA ILE A 162 0.02 -9.45 -10.16
C ILE A 162 0.54 -10.87 -10.46
N GLU A 163 -0.18 -11.89 -10.00
CA GLU A 163 0.21 -13.28 -10.17
C GLU A 163 0.38 -13.68 -11.64
N ASP A 164 -0.58 -13.28 -12.48
CA ASP A 164 -0.57 -13.60 -13.90
C ASP A 164 0.60 -12.92 -14.63
N THR A 165 0.91 -11.66 -14.28
CA THR A 165 2.08 -10.99 -14.83
C THR A 165 3.37 -11.68 -14.40
N PHE A 166 3.51 -12.09 -13.12
CA PHE A 166 4.68 -12.80 -12.63
C PHE A 166 4.84 -14.17 -13.30
N LYS A 167 3.75 -14.90 -13.50
CA LYS A 167 3.75 -16.17 -14.24
C LYS A 167 4.15 -16.00 -15.70
N GLN A 168 3.63 -14.98 -16.39
CA GLN A 168 4.00 -14.66 -17.78
C GLN A 168 5.48 -14.29 -17.94
N MET A 169 6.06 -13.66 -16.93
CA MET A 169 7.47 -13.30 -16.89
C MET A 169 8.38 -14.41 -16.31
N GLU A 170 7.81 -15.57 -16.00
CA GLU A 170 8.53 -16.70 -15.34
C GLU A 170 9.23 -16.27 -14.04
N LEU A 171 8.69 -15.26 -13.35
CA LEU A 171 9.23 -14.75 -12.09
C LEU A 171 8.69 -15.57 -10.91
N PRO A 172 9.55 -16.21 -10.11
CA PRO A 172 9.10 -16.91 -8.92
C PRO A 172 8.54 -15.93 -7.87
N PHE A 173 7.43 -16.32 -7.25
CA PHE A 173 6.80 -15.57 -6.16
C PHE A 173 6.09 -16.51 -5.19
N VAL A 174 5.75 -16.01 -4.00
CA VAL A 174 4.97 -16.72 -2.99
C VAL A 174 3.81 -15.82 -2.55
N THR A 175 2.60 -16.37 -2.43
CA THR A 175 1.49 -15.68 -1.78
C THR A 175 1.64 -15.73 -0.27
N CYS A 176 1.26 -14.65 0.43
CA CYS A 176 1.48 -14.55 1.86
C CYS A 176 0.37 -13.82 2.61
N THR A 177 0.36 -13.93 3.92
CA THR A 177 -0.28 -12.99 4.83
C THR A 177 0.78 -12.05 5.37
N THR A 178 0.58 -10.73 5.23
CA THR A 178 1.46 -9.71 5.82
C THR A 178 0.94 -9.26 7.18
N TRP A 179 1.84 -8.90 8.06
CA TRP A 179 1.55 -8.17 9.29
C TRP A 179 1.80 -6.69 9.04
N THR A 180 0.74 -5.87 9.02
CA THR A 180 0.86 -4.41 8.90
C THR A 180 0.94 -3.81 10.29
N THR A 181 2.05 -3.13 10.61
CA THR A 181 2.29 -2.53 11.93
C THR A 181 2.66 -1.05 11.85
N ASP A 182 2.24 -0.25 12.84
CA ASP A 182 2.74 1.13 13.05
C ASP A 182 4.02 1.18 13.88
N GLY A 183 4.44 0.05 14.44
CA GLY A 183 5.48 -0.02 15.47
C GLY A 183 6.76 -0.71 15.04
N PHE A 184 7.47 -0.22 14.01
CA PHE A 184 8.71 -0.84 13.50
C PHE A 184 9.67 -1.30 14.59
N PHE A 185 9.99 -0.44 15.55
CA PHE A 185 10.87 -0.80 16.69
C PHE A 185 10.15 -1.57 17.82
N ARG A 186 8.89 -1.94 17.62
CA ARG A 186 8.09 -2.73 18.56
C ARG A 186 7.79 -4.15 18.07
N GLU A 187 8.41 -4.58 17.02
CA GLU A 187 8.42 -5.96 16.52
C GLU A 187 9.25 -6.83 17.46
N THR A 188 8.69 -7.09 18.66
CA THR A 188 9.40 -7.85 19.70
C THR A 188 9.49 -9.33 19.35
N LYS A 189 10.44 -10.04 19.95
CA LYS A 189 10.64 -11.50 19.74
C LYS A 189 9.35 -12.31 19.92
N ASP A 190 8.55 -11.94 20.93
CA ASP A 190 7.30 -12.64 21.21
C ASP A 190 6.21 -12.27 20.17
N MET A 191 6.15 -11.02 19.71
CA MET A 191 5.25 -10.60 18.63
C MET A 191 5.59 -11.30 17.31
N VAL A 192 6.87 -11.37 16.95
CA VAL A 192 7.32 -12.09 15.73
C VAL A 192 6.88 -13.55 15.78
N LYS A 193 7.13 -14.26 16.89
CA LYS A 193 6.68 -15.66 17.05
C LYS A 193 5.17 -15.79 16.98
N TYR A 194 4.46 -14.92 17.69
CA TYR A 194 3.00 -14.93 17.77
C TYR A 194 2.37 -14.75 16.39
N HIS A 195 2.83 -13.77 15.61
CA HIS A 195 2.28 -13.53 14.29
C HIS A 195 2.74 -14.56 13.25
N LEU A 196 3.93 -15.13 13.41
CA LEU A 196 4.36 -16.26 12.57
C LEU A 196 3.47 -17.50 12.82
N GLU A 197 3.17 -17.83 14.08
CA GLU A 197 2.25 -18.93 14.44
C GLU A 197 0.82 -18.68 13.94
N GLU A 198 0.42 -17.41 13.81
CA GLU A 198 -0.87 -16.98 13.25
C GLU A 198 -0.90 -17.05 11.72
N GLY A 199 0.25 -17.27 11.08
CA GLY A 199 0.39 -17.44 9.62
C GLY A 199 0.87 -16.21 8.87
N CYS A 200 1.30 -15.13 9.55
CA CYS A 200 2.00 -14.03 8.90
C CYS A 200 3.41 -14.47 8.50
N SER A 201 3.81 -14.20 7.28
CA SER A 201 5.13 -14.58 6.76
C SER A 201 6.09 -13.39 6.67
N VAL A 202 5.53 -12.18 6.60
CA VAL A 202 6.26 -10.91 6.45
C VAL A 202 5.60 -9.80 7.25
N VAL A 203 6.35 -8.72 7.46
CA VAL A 203 5.88 -7.50 8.14
C VAL A 203 6.18 -6.28 7.28
N GLU A 204 5.27 -5.34 7.25
CA GLU A 204 5.37 -4.03 6.60
C GLU A 204 4.45 -3.02 7.30
N MET A 205 4.32 -1.80 6.81
CA MET A 205 3.69 -0.73 7.57
C MET A 205 2.43 -0.13 6.93
N GLU A 206 1.93 -0.61 5.75
CA GLU A 206 0.90 0.11 4.99
C GLU A 206 -0.25 -0.73 4.42
N CYS A 207 -0.03 -2.00 4.10
CA CYS A 207 -0.93 -2.84 3.30
C CYS A 207 -2.39 -2.80 3.79
N ALA A 208 -2.61 -3.01 5.08
CA ALA A 208 -3.96 -3.06 5.64
C ALA A 208 -4.68 -1.70 5.51
N ALA A 209 -3.98 -0.61 5.76
CA ALA A 209 -4.52 0.74 5.67
C ALA A 209 -4.85 1.15 4.25
N LEU A 210 -3.95 0.88 3.30
CA LEU A 210 -4.13 1.22 1.88
C LEU A 210 -5.27 0.39 1.25
N ALA A 211 -5.34 -0.91 1.56
CA ALA A 211 -6.45 -1.76 1.15
C ALA A 211 -7.79 -1.28 1.71
N ALA A 212 -7.81 -0.85 2.98
CA ALA A 212 -9.02 -0.32 3.61
C ALA A 212 -9.45 1.02 3.00
N CYS A 213 -8.51 1.93 2.76
CA CYS A 213 -8.75 3.21 2.10
C CYS A 213 -9.34 3.00 0.70
N CYS A 214 -8.70 2.20 -0.16
CA CYS A 214 -9.20 1.91 -1.50
C CYS A 214 -10.60 1.30 -1.48
N ARG A 215 -10.86 0.34 -0.60
CA ARG A 215 -12.18 -0.30 -0.47
C ARG A 215 -13.25 0.69 -0.05
N LYS A 216 -12.98 1.58 0.92
CA LYS A 216 -13.92 2.65 1.34
C LYS A 216 -14.24 3.59 0.19
N ARG A 217 -13.25 3.92 -0.64
CA ARG A 217 -13.39 4.86 -1.78
C ARG A 217 -13.81 4.20 -3.09
N GLY A 218 -14.07 2.89 -3.09
CA GLY A 218 -14.48 2.15 -4.29
C GLY A 218 -13.39 2.01 -5.35
N ALA A 219 -12.14 1.98 -4.94
CA ALA A 219 -10.98 1.65 -5.76
C ALA A 219 -10.52 0.21 -5.48
N LYS A 220 -9.76 -0.38 -6.40
CA LYS A 220 -9.15 -1.69 -6.31
C LYS A 220 -7.69 -1.58 -5.90
N TYR A 221 -7.26 -2.43 -4.98
CA TYR A 221 -5.91 -2.40 -4.42
C TYR A 221 -5.26 -3.78 -4.43
N GLY A 222 -4.05 -3.84 -4.96
CA GLY A 222 -3.14 -4.97 -4.85
C GLY A 222 -1.74 -4.53 -4.46
N GLN A 223 -0.98 -5.43 -3.83
CA GLN A 223 0.38 -5.17 -3.44
C GLN A 223 1.25 -6.38 -3.74
N PHE A 224 2.48 -6.12 -4.15
CA PHE A 224 3.55 -7.10 -4.10
C PHE A 224 4.75 -6.50 -3.36
N LEU A 225 5.46 -7.36 -2.69
CA LEU A 225 6.58 -7.01 -1.83
C LEU A 225 7.84 -7.71 -2.31
N PHE A 226 8.99 -7.16 -1.98
CA PHE A 226 10.27 -7.88 -2.05
C PHE A 226 10.89 -7.95 -0.65
N THR A 227 11.50 -9.09 -0.36
CA THR A 227 12.10 -9.32 0.94
C THR A 227 13.36 -8.48 1.12
N ALA A 228 13.46 -7.83 2.26
CA ALA A 228 14.61 -7.02 2.67
C ALA A 228 15.30 -7.65 3.87
N ASP A 229 15.18 -7.06 5.04
CA ASP A 229 15.73 -7.52 6.29
C ASP A 229 15.04 -8.78 6.83
N SER A 230 15.68 -9.45 7.80
CA SER A 230 15.16 -10.70 8.35
C SER A 230 15.04 -10.66 9.87
N LEU A 231 13.82 -10.98 10.34
CA LEU A 231 13.46 -11.21 11.73
C LEU A 231 13.26 -12.72 12.02
N ALA A 232 13.51 -13.59 11.03
CA ALA A 232 13.32 -15.04 11.15
C ALA A 232 14.16 -15.65 12.27
N ASN A 233 15.38 -15.12 12.49
CA ASN A 233 16.16 -15.41 13.70
C ASN A 233 15.93 -14.32 14.74
N VAL A 234 15.00 -14.54 15.66
CA VAL A 234 14.65 -13.57 16.73
C VAL A 234 15.80 -13.26 17.72
N HIS A 235 16.94 -13.93 17.62
CA HIS A 235 18.11 -13.69 18.45
C HIS A 235 19.17 -12.82 17.77
N GLU A 236 19.12 -12.73 16.44
CA GLU A 236 20.10 -12.02 15.63
C GLU A 236 19.40 -11.36 14.43
N TYR A 237 19.29 -10.03 14.51
CA TYR A 237 18.72 -9.25 13.42
C TYR A 237 19.68 -9.23 12.22
N ASP A 238 19.15 -9.55 11.04
CA ASP A 238 19.89 -9.51 9.78
C ASP A 238 19.33 -8.38 8.91
N ALA A 239 20.05 -7.27 8.86
CA ALA A 239 19.66 -6.09 8.08
C ALA A 239 19.74 -6.32 6.56
N ARG A 240 20.58 -7.28 6.10
CA ARG A 240 20.84 -7.48 4.66
C ARG A 240 21.18 -6.14 3.98
N ASP A 241 20.89 -6.00 2.69
CA ASP A 241 21.00 -4.73 1.97
C ASP A 241 19.66 -4.01 1.82
N PHE A 242 18.68 -4.31 2.66
CA PHE A 242 17.31 -3.76 2.62
C PHE A 242 16.62 -3.91 1.26
N GLY A 243 16.99 -4.93 0.49
CA GLY A 243 16.39 -5.21 -0.80
C GLY A 243 16.68 -4.17 -1.89
N LEU A 244 17.75 -3.38 -1.76
CA LEU A 244 18.10 -2.30 -2.70
C LEU A 244 18.17 -2.77 -4.15
N ASP A 245 18.68 -3.99 -4.39
CA ASP A 245 18.78 -4.58 -5.72
C ASP A 245 17.41 -4.82 -6.40
N SER A 246 16.33 -4.81 -5.62
CA SER A 246 14.97 -5.02 -6.13
C SER A 246 14.22 -3.74 -6.52
N HIS A 247 14.69 -2.55 -6.14
CA HIS A 247 13.92 -1.31 -6.31
C HIS A 247 13.59 -1.02 -7.78
N GLU A 248 14.59 -0.99 -8.68
CA GLU A 248 14.35 -0.75 -10.10
C GLU A 248 13.48 -1.85 -10.73
N LYS A 249 13.77 -3.10 -10.38
CA LYS A 249 12.99 -4.25 -10.86
C LYS A 249 11.54 -4.19 -10.39
N ALA A 250 11.29 -3.84 -9.13
CA ALA A 250 9.94 -3.69 -8.57
C ALA A 250 9.16 -2.57 -9.26
N LEU A 251 9.81 -1.43 -9.54
CA LEU A 251 9.19 -0.35 -10.29
C LEU A 251 8.73 -0.80 -11.68
N LEU A 252 9.61 -1.46 -12.42
CA LEU A 252 9.30 -1.96 -13.78
C LEU A 252 8.20 -3.03 -13.75
N LEU A 253 8.23 -3.94 -12.78
CA LEU A 253 7.19 -4.95 -12.58
C LEU A 253 5.83 -4.31 -12.26
N GLY A 254 5.79 -3.32 -11.38
CA GLY A 254 4.56 -2.61 -11.05
C GLY A 254 3.93 -1.92 -12.26
N LEU A 255 4.73 -1.29 -13.10
CA LEU A 255 4.26 -0.71 -14.36
C LEU A 255 3.75 -1.77 -15.35
N GLU A 256 4.42 -2.91 -15.44
CA GLU A 256 4.00 -4.01 -16.32
C GLU A 256 2.69 -4.65 -15.85
N ILE A 257 2.52 -4.85 -14.54
CA ILE A 257 1.25 -5.30 -13.94
C ILE A 257 0.11 -4.36 -14.33
N LEU A 258 0.31 -3.05 -14.15
CA LEU A 258 -0.72 -2.06 -14.49
C LEU A 258 -1.07 -2.04 -15.98
N LYS A 259 -0.11 -2.21 -16.87
CA LYS A 259 -0.36 -2.32 -18.33
C LYS A 259 -1.18 -3.56 -18.68
N ASN A 260 -0.92 -4.69 -18.01
CA ASN A 260 -1.60 -5.96 -18.25
C ASN A 260 -2.96 -6.06 -17.56
N TRP A 261 -3.19 -5.29 -16.51
CA TRP A 261 -4.44 -5.27 -15.76
C TRP A 261 -5.54 -4.57 -16.57
N LYS A 262 -6.49 -5.35 -17.04
CA LYS A 262 -7.62 -4.91 -17.90
C LYS A 262 -8.72 -4.21 -17.10
#